data_23c736e598fa3e5c8e25ee82acd1f223
#
_entry.id   23c736e598fa3e5c8e25ee82acd1f223
#
_cell.length_a   1.000
_cell.length_b   1.000
_cell.length_c   1.000
_cell.angle_alpha   90.00
_cell.angle_beta   90.00
_cell.angle_gamma   90.00
#
_symmetry.space_group_name_H-M   'P 1'
#
loop_
_entity.id
_entity.type
_entity.pdbx_description
1 polymer ?
#
loop_
_entity_poly.entity_id
_entity_poly.type
_entity_poly.pdbx_seq_one_letter_code
_entity_poly.pdbx_strand_id
1 'polypeptide(L)'
;VLEREAKVGGWCRSREDTGFTFDHAGHLMFSDDPYVQDLYRLLLGDNVHWQEREAWIHSKGVYTRYPFQGALHGLPPDVLRECLVGAIEARFGTLARNGDAQDVAGADVKDCCADATAVITREALDASHDAPGNFEDFIYRTWGAGVAKHFALPYNRKLWTIPLTEMETSWLGGRVPLPDLEEMIEGALSPVPKPMGPNARFGYPLRGGFQALMNGFLPLLRSELLLQADVEKVSPLLRMVTLRDGRRFHYDTLISTMPLPLLIAAMSDEAPPEIHRAASELRHVSIRCVNLGVARPHLSDKHWIYFPEDTVFHRVFLQGNASPHCNPPGGFGLTCEISYSPSKPLPATGQALVQRCVDDCVRVGLLDPSDALLTSNQIDMPYAYVVYDHGRAERVALIREWLANFDVILAGRYSEWEYYNSDHAFIAGKKAAEAAQKLARMRVTAKSA
;
A
#
# COMPACT_ATOMS: atom_id res chain seq x y z
N VAL A 1 -16.50 -3.75 22.42
CA VAL A 1 -15.70 -3.14 21.32
C VAL A 1 -16.15 -1.69 21.16
N LEU A 2 -15.18 -0.77 21.02
CA LEU A 2 -15.45 0.66 20.79
C LEU A 2 -15.04 0.99 19.36
N GLU A 3 -15.95 1.60 18.59
CA GLU A 3 -15.70 2.06 17.21
C GLU A 3 -16.18 3.52 17.08
N ARG A 4 -15.29 4.41 16.62
CA ARG A 4 -15.59 5.84 16.47
C ARG A 4 -16.65 6.12 15.39
N GLU A 5 -16.64 5.35 14.34
CA GLU A 5 -17.47 5.56 13.17
C GLU A 5 -18.86 4.91 13.33
N ALA A 6 -19.79 5.26 12.45
CA ALA A 6 -21.12 4.66 12.39
C ALA A 6 -21.13 3.25 11.78
N LYS A 7 -20.00 2.81 11.21
CA LYS A 7 -19.81 1.47 10.59
C LYS A 7 -18.45 0.93 10.99
N VAL A 8 -18.37 -0.39 11.18
CA VAL A 8 -17.09 -1.10 11.40
C VAL A 8 -16.23 -1.15 10.15
N GLY A 9 -14.94 -1.45 10.32
CA GLY A 9 -14.05 -1.81 9.21
C GLY A 9 -12.90 -0.85 8.94
N GLY A 10 -12.79 0.27 9.66
CA GLY A 10 -11.70 1.23 9.43
C GLY A 10 -11.67 1.69 7.97
N TRP A 11 -10.50 1.57 7.30
CA TRP A 11 -10.39 1.88 5.87
C TRP A 11 -10.92 0.79 4.93
N CYS A 12 -11.30 -0.38 5.43
CA CYS A 12 -11.98 -1.42 4.64
C CYS A 12 -13.50 -1.13 4.45
N ARG A 13 -13.94 0.10 4.70
CA ARG A 13 -15.32 0.53 4.50
C ARG A 13 -15.61 0.86 3.06
N SER A 14 -16.90 0.80 2.71
CA SER A 14 -17.44 1.24 1.43
C SER A 14 -18.52 2.29 1.62
N ARG A 15 -18.62 3.19 0.65
CA ARG A 15 -19.64 4.23 0.56
C ARG A 15 -20.55 3.98 -0.62
N GLU A 16 -21.84 3.95 -0.38
CA GLU A 16 -22.84 3.94 -1.43
C GLU A 16 -23.25 5.37 -1.79
N ASP A 17 -23.34 5.65 -3.10
CA ASP A 17 -23.72 6.95 -3.62
C ASP A 17 -24.35 6.80 -4.98
N THR A 18 -25.63 7.18 -5.12
CA THR A 18 -26.42 7.15 -6.38
C THR A 18 -26.34 5.77 -7.08
N GLY A 19 -26.41 4.69 -6.31
CA GLY A 19 -26.34 3.31 -6.81
C GLY A 19 -24.93 2.79 -7.09
N PHE A 20 -23.90 3.63 -6.96
CA PHE A 20 -22.51 3.20 -6.98
C PHE A 20 -22.04 2.77 -5.59
N THR A 21 -21.15 1.79 -5.55
CA THR A 21 -20.41 1.42 -4.32
C THR A 21 -18.96 1.77 -4.51
N PHE A 22 -18.42 2.66 -3.67
CA PHE A 22 -17.03 3.09 -3.68
C PHE A 22 -16.32 2.67 -2.39
N ASP A 23 -15.18 2.00 -2.51
CA ASP A 23 -14.33 1.70 -1.35
C ASP A 23 -13.49 2.92 -0.93
N HIS A 24 -13.01 2.89 0.31
CA HIS A 24 -11.98 3.81 0.79
C HIS A 24 -10.62 3.35 0.22
N ALA A 25 -10.30 3.76 -1.01
CA ALA A 25 -9.26 3.23 -1.89
C ALA A 25 -9.51 1.79 -2.36
N GLY A 26 -8.74 1.31 -3.34
CA GLY A 26 -8.88 -0.05 -3.86
C GLY A 26 -8.37 -1.11 -2.88
N HIS A 27 -9.23 -2.01 -2.46
CA HIS A 27 -8.91 -3.14 -1.59
C HIS A 27 -9.05 -4.48 -2.33
N LEU A 28 -8.26 -5.46 -1.92
CA LEU A 28 -8.23 -6.81 -2.47
C LEU A 28 -8.20 -7.86 -1.36
N MET A 29 -8.77 -9.03 -1.64
CA MET A 29 -8.57 -10.24 -0.87
C MET A 29 -7.56 -11.12 -1.59
N PHE A 30 -6.45 -11.39 -0.96
CA PHE A 30 -5.48 -12.41 -1.34
C PHE A 30 -4.71 -12.83 -0.09
N SER A 31 -4.39 -14.08 0.04
CA SER A 31 -3.53 -14.61 1.10
C SER A 31 -3.21 -16.07 0.81
N ASP A 32 -2.02 -16.50 1.16
CA ASP A 32 -1.62 -17.91 1.17
C ASP A 32 -1.79 -18.52 2.57
N ASP A 33 -2.14 -17.71 3.59
CA ASP A 33 -2.37 -18.20 4.96
C ASP A 33 -3.72 -18.93 5.06
N PRO A 34 -3.74 -20.22 5.46
CA PRO A 34 -4.96 -21.02 5.55
C PRO A 34 -6.01 -20.41 6.49
N TYR A 35 -5.59 -19.80 7.61
CA TYR A 35 -6.50 -19.16 8.56
C TYR A 35 -7.24 -17.99 7.90
N VAL A 36 -6.53 -17.18 7.12
CA VAL A 36 -7.13 -16.04 6.42
C VAL A 36 -8.08 -16.52 5.32
N GLN A 37 -7.71 -17.58 4.59
CA GLN A 37 -8.58 -18.16 3.56
C GLN A 37 -9.87 -18.75 4.18
N ASP A 38 -9.78 -19.39 5.34
CA ASP A 38 -10.94 -19.88 6.09
C ASP A 38 -11.84 -18.72 6.56
N LEU A 39 -11.23 -17.61 7.01
CA LEU A 39 -11.98 -16.40 7.35
C LEU A 39 -12.72 -15.83 6.16
N TYR A 40 -12.11 -15.74 4.98
CA TYR A 40 -12.80 -15.25 3.78
C TYR A 40 -14.04 -16.08 3.47
N ARG A 41 -13.93 -17.42 3.55
CA ARG A 41 -15.08 -18.32 3.35
C ARG A 41 -16.15 -18.14 4.42
N LEU A 42 -15.74 -18.04 5.69
CA LEU A 42 -16.66 -17.87 6.82
C LEU A 42 -17.43 -16.54 6.74
N LEU A 43 -16.74 -15.45 6.39
CA LEU A 43 -17.30 -14.10 6.43
C LEU A 43 -18.15 -13.75 5.22
N LEU A 44 -17.85 -14.30 4.06
CA LEU A 44 -18.53 -13.96 2.81
C LEU A 44 -19.41 -15.07 2.24
N GLY A 45 -19.12 -16.35 2.55
CA GLY A 45 -19.81 -17.47 1.90
C GLY A 45 -19.70 -17.36 0.38
N ASP A 46 -20.84 -17.33 -0.30
CA ASP A 46 -20.93 -17.21 -1.75
C ASP A 46 -20.80 -15.76 -2.26
N ASN A 47 -20.73 -14.77 -1.36
CA ASN A 47 -20.59 -13.36 -1.72
C ASN A 47 -19.16 -12.99 -2.10
N VAL A 48 -18.53 -13.74 -2.98
CA VAL A 48 -17.15 -13.51 -3.41
C VAL A 48 -16.96 -13.80 -4.89
N HIS A 49 -16.15 -12.96 -5.54
CA HIS A 49 -15.69 -13.10 -6.93
C HIS A 49 -14.18 -13.21 -6.96
N TRP A 50 -13.65 -14.33 -7.44
CA TRP A 50 -12.24 -14.56 -7.65
C TRP A 50 -11.87 -14.33 -9.10
N GLN A 51 -10.88 -13.49 -9.38
CA GLN A 51 -10.53 -13.07 -10.73
C GLN A 51 -9.03 -12.79 -10.88
N GLU A 52 -8.56 -12.84 -12.12
CA GLU A 52 -7.19 -12.43 -12.48
C GLU A 52 -7.05 -10.91 -12.35
N ARG A 53 -5.91 -10.46 -11.90
CA ARG A 53 -5.66 -9.03 -11.67
C ARG A 53 -5.22 -8.34 -12.96
N GLU A 54 -6.02 -7.40 -13.44
CA GLU A 54 -5.69 -6.50 -14.53
C GLU A 54 -5.13 -5.18 -13.99
N ALA A 55 -3.81 -5.20 -13.67
CA ALA A 55 -3.08 -4.01 -13.20
C ALA A 55 -2.16 -3.51 -14.31
N TRP A 56 -2.23 -2.21 -14.59
CA TRP A 56 -1.58 -1.58 -15.72
C TRP A 56 -0.88 -0.28 -15.32
N ILE A 57 0.08 0.13 -16.14
CA ILE A 57 0.78 1.41 -16.01
C ILE A 57 0.51 2.19 -17.30
N HIS A 58 0.04 3.43 -17.16
CA HIS A 58 -0.04 4.36 -18.27
C HIS A 58 1.20 5.26 -18.24
N SER A 59 2.03 5.14 -19.27
CA SER A 59 3.26 5.93 -19.40
C SER A 59 3.58 6.17 -20.88
N LYS A 60 4.01 7.36 -21.21
CA LYS A 60 4.36 7.77 -22.60
C LYS A 60 3.22 7.57 -23.60
N GLY A 61 1.97 7.74 -23.14
CA GLY A 61 0.78 7.57 -23.98
C GLY A 61 0.40 6.12 -24.27
N VAL A 62 1.05 5.13 -23.65
CA VAL A 62 0.76 3.72 -23.84
C VAL A 62 0.46 3.02 -22.51
N TYR A 63 -0.21 1.87 -22.60
CA TYR A 63 -0.45 1.00 -21.46
C TYR A 63 0.51 -0.18 -21.49
N THR A 64 1.25 -0.40 -20.38
CA THR A 64 2.03 -1.61 -20.14
C THR A 64 1.47 -2.33 -18.91
N ARG A 65 1.70 -3.64 -18.80
CA ARG A 65 1.25 -4.40 -17.62
C ARG A 65 2.11 -4.08 -16.39
N TYR A 66 1.52 -4.26 -15.21
CA TYR A 66 2.27 -4.23 -13.96
C TYR A 66 2.88 -5.63 -13.69
N PRO A 67 4.13 -5.73 -13.23
CA PRO A 67 5.04 -4.63 -12.84
C PRO A 67 5.79 -4.06 -14.04
N PHE A 68 6.08 -2.75 -14.02
CA PHE A 68 6.73 -2.01 -15.11
C PHE A 68 8.02 -2.68 -15.59
N GLN A 69 8.91 -3.03 -14.66
CA GLN A 69 10.22 -3.60 -14.92
C GLN A 69 10.16 -5.01 -15.56
N GLY A 70 9.04 -5.70 -15.48
CA GLY A 70 8.81 -7.01 -16.10
C GLY A 70 7.89 -6.98 -17.33
N ALA A 71 7.47 -5.78 -17.80
CA ALA A 71 6.46 -5.65 -18.85
C ALA A 71 6.68 -4.39 -19.71
N LEU A 72 7.87 -4.28 -20.31
CA LEU A 72 8.30 -3.10 -21.05
C LEU A 72 7.77 -3.03 -22.48
N HIS A 73 7.16 -4.12 -23.01
CA HIS A 73 6.65 -4.17 -24.37
C HIS A 73 5.66 -3.05 -24.68
N GLY A 74 5.80 -2.43 -25.85
CA GLY A 74 4.93 -1.33 -26.31
C GLY A 74 5.40 0.07 -25.90
N LEU A 75 6.38 0.20 -25.01
CA LEU A 75 7.00 1.49 -24.71
C LEU A 75 7.78 2.04 -25.93
N PRO A 76 7.98 3.35 -26.04
CA PRO A 76 8.85 3.94 -27.07
C PRO A 76 10.24 3.31 -27.07
N PRO A 77 10.87 3.11 -28.26
CA PRO A 77 12.14 2.38 -28.39
C PRO A 77 13.29 2.96 -27.55
N ASP A 78 13.34 4.28 -27.38
CA ASP A 78 14.33 4.97 -26.57
C ASP A 78 14.14 4.69 -25.07
N VAL A 79 12.91 4.67 -24.57
CA VAL A 79 12.56 4.30 -23.19
C VAL A 79 12.91 2.85 -22.91
N LEU A 80 12.55 1.95 -23.85
CA LEU A 80 12.82 0.53 -23.74
C LEU A 80 14.33 0.27 -23.68
N ARG A 81 15.10 0.93 -24.58
CA ARG A 81 16.56 0.85 -24.59
C ARG A 81 17.16 1.35 -23.27
N GLU A 82 16.71 2.52 -22.76
CA GLU A 82 17.21 3.06 -21.49
C GLU A 82 16.92 2.10 -20.33
N CYS A 83 15.75 1.47 -20.30
CA CYS A 83 15.40 0.51 -19.24
C CYS A 83 16.29 -0.74 -19.29
N LEU A 84 16.47 -1.34 -20.47
CA LEU A 84 17.28 -2.55 -20.61
C LEU A 84 18.77 -2.28 -20.37
N VAL A 85 19.32 -1.23 -20.98
CA VAL A 85 20.73 -0.83 -20.77
C VAL A 85 20.97 -0.52 -19.29
N GLY A 86 20.11 0.27 -18.67
CA GLY A 86 20.23 0.58 -17.25
C GLY A 86 20.18 -0.64 -16.33
N ALA A 87 19.35 -1.65 -16.66
CA ALA A 87 19.29 -2.89 -15.90
C ALA A 87 20.56 -3.75 -16.07
N ILE A 88 21.15 -3.76 -17.27
CA ILE A 88 22.43 -4.42 -17.53
C ILE A 88 23.56 -3.71 -16.78
N GLU A 89 23.64 -2.38 -16.88
CA GLU A 89 24.65 -1.59 -16.19
C GLU A 89 24.57 -1.70 -14.65
N ALA A 90 23.37 -1.80 -14.10
CA ALA A 90 23.18 -2.02 -12.67
C ALA A 90 23.73 -3.37 -12.17
N ARG A 91 23.81 -4.38 -13.05
CA ARG A 91 24.30 -5.73 -12.69
C ARG A 91 25.75 -5.97 -13.03
N PHE A 92 26.23 -5.41 -14.14
CA PHE A 92 27.54 -5.75 -14.71
C PHE A 92 28.50 -4.56 -14.81
N GLY A 93 28.07 -3.38 -14.34
CA GLY A 93 28.85 -2.15 -14.48
C GLY A 93 28.58 -1.41 -15.79
N THR A 94 29.09 -0.19 -15.89
CA THR A 94 28.86 0.71 -17.04
C THR A 94 29.37 0.11 -18.33
N LEU A 95 28.51 0.07 -19.36
CA LEU A 95 28.88 -0.40 -20.69
C LEU A 95 29.78 0.62 -21.39
N ALA A 96 30.92 0.17 -21.90
CA ALA A 96 31.81 1.00 -22.73
C ALA A 96 31.08 1.44 -24.02
N ARG A 97 31.02 2.75 -24.27
CA ARG A 97 30.41 3.32 -25.50
C ARG A 97 31.47 3.54 -26.57
N ASN A 98 31.09 3.33 -27.84
CA ASN A 98 31.98 3.56 -29.00
C ASN A 98 32.37 5.03 -29.16
N GLY A 99 33.03 5.64 -28.24
CA GLY A 99 33.50 7.00 -28.16
C GLY A 99 34.50 7.20 -27.03
N ASP A 100 34.43 6.30 -26.03
CA ASP A 100 35.33 6.32 -24.86
C ASP A 100 36.62 5.54 -25.15
N ALA A 101 36.76 4.98 -26.36
CA ALA A 101 37.92 4.13 -26.76
C ALA A 101 39.21 4.93 -27.09
N GLN A 102 39.23 6.25 -26.85
CA GLN A 102 40.44 7.04 -27.15
C GLN A 102 41.48 7.07 -26.01
N ASP A 103 41.16 6.57 -24.81
CA ASP A 103 42.09 6.59 -23.66
C ASP A 103 42.67 5.23 -23.25
N VAL A 104 42.43 4.13 -23.99
CA VAL A 104 42.99 2.81 -23.74
C VAL A 104 43.98 2.38 -24.85
N ALA A 105 44.75 3.32 -25.38
CA ALA A 105 45.89 2.98 -26.23
C ALA A 105 47.09 2.63 -25.36
N GLY A 106 47.17 1.39 -24.85
CA GLY A 106 48.33 0.94 -24.09
C GLY A 106 48.22 -0.44 -23.42
N ALA A 107 47.09 -1.12 -23.49
CA ALA A 107 46.99 -2.49 -22.99
C ALA A 107 47.04 -3.52 -24.15
N ASP A 108 47.96 -4.43 -24.09
CA ASP A 108 48.21 -5.50 -25.08
C ASP A 108 46.94 -6.39 -25.21
N VAL A 109 46.32 -6.38 -26.38
CA VAL A 109 45.06 -7.08 -26.72
C VAL A 109 45.22 -8.62 -26.80
N LYS A 110 46.32 -9.20 -26.31
CA LYS A 110 46.56 -10.62 -26.42
C LYS A 110 46.04 -11.49 -25.27
N ASP A 111 45.60 -10.91 -24.16
CA ASP A 111 45.18 -11.69 -22.99
C ASP A 111 43.65 -11.64 -22.67
N CYS A 112 42.85 -10.97 -23.51
CA CYS A 112 41.42 -10.83 -23.23
C CYS A 112 40.52 -12.04 -23.58
N CYS A 113 41.09 -13.13 -24.17
CA CYS A 113 40.30 -14.27 -24.64
C CYS A 113 40.42 -15.53 -23.75
N ALA A 114 41.22 -15.51 -22.68
CA ALA A 114 41.48 -16.72 -21.91
C ALA A 114 40.61 -16.90 -20.64
N ASP A 115 39.89 -15.86 -20.17
CA ASP A 115 39.12 -15.92 -18.90
C ASP A 115 37.63 -15.55 -19.05
N ALA A 116 37.05 -15.68 -20.24
CA ALA A 116 35.63 -15.43 -20.48
C ALA A 116 34.69 -16.52 -19.92
N THR A 117 35.18 -17.43 -19.08
CA THR A 117 34.43 -18.51 -18.43
C THR A 117 34.36 -18.38 -16.91
N ALA A 118 34.64 -17.21 -16.35
CA ALA A 118 34.26 -16.97 -14.97
C ALA A 118 32.72 -16.93 -14.90
N VAL A 119 32.10 -18.07 -14.60
CA VAL A 119 30.70 -18.16 -14.21
C VAL A 119 30.56 -17.31 -12.94
N ILE A 120 30.06 -16.08 -13.10
CA ILE A 120 29.72 -15.23 -11.97
C ILE A 120 28.56 -15.94 -11.29
N THR A 121 28.80 -16.65 -10.20
CA THR A 121 27.77 -17.31 -9.42
C THR A 121 26.90 -16.24 -8.76
N ARG A 122 25.62 -16.53 -8.63
CA ARG A 122 24.63 -15.66 -7.95
C ARG A 122 25.11 -15.23 -6.55
N GLU A 123 25.84 -16.12 -5.85
CA GLU A 123 26.44 -15.88 -4.55
C GLU A 123 27.60 -14.86 -4.56
N ALA A 124 28.36 -14.77 -5.64
CA ALA A 124 29.43 -13.77 -5.77
C ALA A 124 28.88 -12.35 -6.08
N LEU A 125 27.72 -12.26 -6.72
CA LEU A 125 27.01 -11.01 -6.96
C LEU A 125 26.32 -10.50 -5.68
N ASP A 126 25.78 -11.41 -4.85
CA ASP A 126 25.14 -11.06 -3.57
C ASP A 126 26.18 -10.63 -2.50
N ALA A 127 27.40 -11.15 -2.56
CA ALA A 127 28.45 -10.85 -1.56
C ALA A 127 29.19 -9.51 -1.77
N SER A 128 29.05 -8.86 -2.93
CA SER A 128 29.81 -7.64 -3.27
C SER A 128 29.02 -6.33 -3.11
N HIS A 129 27.75 -6.39 -2.67
CA HIS A 129 26.93 -5.21 -2.54
C HIS A 129 26.55 -5.00 -1.08
N ASP A 130 27.10 -3.98 -0.45
CA ASP A 130 26.55 -3.41 0.79
C ASP A 130 25.03 -3.22 0.62
N ALA A 131 24.27 -3.58 1.67
CA ALA A 131 22.82 -3.39 1.65
C ALA A 131 22.49 -1.94 1.24
N PRO A 132 21.48 -1.70 0.37
CA PRO A 132 21.14 -0.35 -0.05
C PRO A 132 20.81 0.50 1.17
N GLY A 133 21.48 1.65 1.30
CA GLY A 133 21.32 2.53 2.44
C GLY A 133 19.92 3.15 2.52
N ASN A 134 19.21 3.25 1.38
CA ASN A 134 17.88 3.83 1.28
C ASN A 134 17.10 3.30 0.05
N PHE A 135 15.83 3.67 -0.04
CA PHE A 135 14.95 3.15 -1.11
C PHE A 135 15.30 3.68 -2.51
N GLU A 136 15.84 4.90 -2.64
CA GLU A 136 16.30 5.43 -3.93
C GLU A 136 17.51 4.64 -4.45
N ASP A 137 18.49 4.34 -3.59
CA ASP A 137 19.63 3.49 -3.91
C ASP A 137 19.18 2.08 -4.33
N PHE A 138 18.22 1.50 -3.60
CA PHE A 138 17.63 0.21 -3.96
C PHE A 138 17.08 0.22 -5.39
N ILE A 139 16.32 1.26 -5.77
CA ILE A 139 15.74 1.38 -7.11
C ILE A 139 16.83 1.36 -8.19
N TYR A 140 17.88 2.18 -8.01
CA TYR A 140 18.99 2.25 -8.98
C TYR A 140 19.76 0.94 -9.08
N ARG A 141 20.10 0.34 -7.95
CA ARG A 141 20.89 -0.90 -7.91
C ARG A 141 20.12 -2.11 -8.43
N THR A 142 18.81 -2.17 -8.19
CA THR A 142 17.99 -3.35 -8.52
C THR A 142 17.44 -3.29 -9.95
N TRP A 143 16.94 -2.11 -10.36
CA TRP A 143 16.25 -1.98 -11.66
C TRP A 143 16.99 -1.13 -12.68
N GLY A 144 18.03 -0.43 -12.26
CA GLY A 144 18.83 0.43 -13.11
C GLY A 144 18.23 1.79 -13.41
N ALA A 145 19.05 2.65 -14.02
CA ALA A 145 18.74 4.06 -14.25
C ALA A 145 17.52 4.30 -15.15
N GLY A 146 17.27 3.45 -16.14
CA GLY A 146 16.13 3.61 -17.04
C GLY A 146 14.78 3.39 -16.36
N VAL A 147 14.61 2.28 -15.63
CA VAL A 147 13.40 2.02 -14.84
C VAL A 147 13.24 3.06 -13.73
N ALA A 148 14.34 3.46 -13.08
CA ALA A 148 14.35 4.55 -12.11
C ALA A 148 13.76 5.84 -12.71
N LYS A 149 14.27 6.28 -13.86
CA LYS A 149 13.88 7.53 -14.55
C LYS A 149 12.42 7.51 -15.01
N HIS A 150 11.99 6.42 -15.66
CA HIS A 150 10.71 6.40 -16.38
C HIS A 150 9.52 5.97 -15.52
N PHE A 151 9.76 5.23 -14.45
CA PHE A 151 8.67 4.72 -13.60
C PHE A 151 8.94 4.86 -12.10
N ALA A 152 10.02 4.23 -11.60
CA ALA A 152 10.10 3.97 -10.17
C ALA A 152 10.23 5.25 -9.33
N LEU A 153 11.09 6.20 -9.73
CA LEU A 153 11.23 7.47 -8.99
C LEU A 153 10.01 8.38 -9.16
N PRO A 154 9.50 8.67 -10.37
CA PRO A 154 8.34 9.53 -10.54
C PRO A 154 7.12 8.98 -9.79
N TYR A 155 6.84 7.68 -9.91
CA TYR A 155 5.70 7.06 -9.26
C TYR A 155 5.83 7.07 -7.73
N ASN A 156 6.96 6.64 -7.19
CA ASN A 156 7.15 6.54 -5.75
C ASN A 156 7.22 7.91 -5.07
N ARG A 157 7.76 8.95 -5.73
CA ARG A 157 7.70 10.33 -5.23
C ARG A 157 6.27 10.86 -5.16
N LYS A 158 5.40 10.47 -6.10
CA LYS A 158 3.96 10.78 -6.03
C LYS A 158 3.28 10.06 -4.88
N LEU A 159 3.59 8.77 -4.68
CA LEU A 159 2.98 7.91 -3.68
C LEU A 159 3.42 8.28 -2.25
N TRP A 160 4.74 8.31 -2.01
CA TRP A 160 5.30 8.44 -0.66
C TRP A 160 5.35 9.89 -0.15
N THR A 161 5.33 10.87 -1.04
CA THR A 161 5.30 12.32 -0.72
C THR A 161 6.50 12.82 0.10
N ILE A 162 7.56 12.04 0.20
CA ILE A 162 8.83 12.34 0.86
C ILE A 162 10.00 11.96 -0.06
N PRO A 163 11.21 12.47 0.17
CA PRO A 163 12.41 12.00 -0.52
C PRO A 163 12.61 10.49 -0.28
N LEU A 164 12.84 9.73 -1.35
CA LEU A 164 13.04 8.28 -1.24
C LEU A 164 14.36 7.92 -0.57
N THR A 165 15.30 8.86 -0.51
CA THR A 165 16.55 8.76 0.26
C THR A 165 16.35 8.76 1.77
N GLU A 166 15.20 9.20 2.26
CA GLU A 166 14.84 9.17 3.68
C GLU A 166 14.12 7.86 4.08
N MET A 167 13.84 6.97 3.11
CA MET A 167 13.15 5.71 3.34
C MET A 167 14.13 4.55 3.43
N GLU A 168 13.97 3.71 4.43
CA GLU A 168 14.64 2.40 4.52
C GLU A 168 13.98 1.35 3.61
N THR A 169 14.55 0.16 3.53
CA THR A 169 14.14 -0.90 2.60
C THR A 169 13.51 -2.14 3.26
N SER A 170 13.43 -2.20 4.59
CA SER A 170 12.94 -3.39 5.32
C SER A 170 11.48 -3.77 4.99
N TRP A 171 10.67 -2.80 4.55
CA TRP A 171 9.27 -3.02 4.18
C TRP A 171 9.08 -3.71 2.82
N LEU A 172 10.12 -3.77 1.98
CA LEU A 172 10.04 -4.27 0.60
C LEU A 172 9.77 -5.77 0.54
N GLY A 173 10.23 -6.55 1.51
CA GLY A 173 10.26 -8.01 1.50
C GLY A 173 9.01 -8.67 0.92
N GLY A 174 9.14 -9.33 -0.25
CA GLY A 174 8.06 -10.04 -0.95
C GLY A 174 6.94 -9.17 -1.55
N ARG A 175 6.92 -7.85 -1.31
CA ARG A 175 5.86 -6.94 -1.79
C ARG A 175 6.14 -6.34 -3.16
N VAL A 176 7.41 -6.21 -3.48
CA VAL A 176 7.86 -5.59 -4.73
C VAL A 176 8.41 -6.69 -5.63
N PRO A 177 7.85 -6.88 -6.84
CA PRO A 177 8.37 -7.86 -7.79
C PRO A 177 9.80 -7.53 -8.21
N LEU A 178 10.67 -8.55 -8.17
CA LEU A 178 12.08 -8.46 -8.53
C LEU A 178 12.36 -9.37 -9.72
N PRO A 179 11.92 -9.01 -10.95
CA PRO A 179 12.24 -9.79 -12.13
C PRO A 179 13.75 -9.81 -12.34
N ASP A 180 14.26 -10.96 -12.75
CA ASP A 180 15.64 -11.05 -13.19
C ASP A 180 15.83 -10.39 -14.57
N LEU A 181 17.07 -10.35 -15.07
CA LEU A 181 17.36 -9.68 -16.34
C LEU A 181 16.71 -10.40 -17.53
N GLU A 182 16.63 -11.73 -17.50
CA GLU A 182 15.98 -12.52 -18.54
C GLU A 182 14.49 -12.21 -18.62
N GLU A 183 13.82 -12.18 -17.47
CA GLU A 183 12.39 -11.79 -17.37
C GLU A 183 12.14 -10.36 -17.84
N MET A 184 13.06 -9.42 -17.56
CA MET A 184 12.98 -8.04 -18.06
C MET A 184 13.11 -7.98 -19.59
N ILE A 185 14.03 -8.75 -20.17
CA ILE A 185 14.23 -8.85 -21.63
C ILE A 185 13.00 -9.51 -22.28
N GLU A 186 12.52 -10.63 -21.74
CA GLU A 186 11.30 -11.29 -22.23
C GLU A 186 10.09 -10.33 -22.19
N GLY A 187 9.92 -9.59 -21.09
CA GLY A 187 8.85 -8.60 -20.94
C GLY A 187 8.98 -7.37 -21.84
N ALA A 188 10.16 -7.13 -22.42
CA ALA A 188 10.37 -6.12 -23.46
C ALA A 188 10.03 -6.62 -24.87
N LEU A 189 10.22 -7.91 -25.12
CA LEU A 189 10.00 -8.54 -26.42
C LEU A 189 8.59 -9.10 -26.60
N SER A 190 7.92 -9.51 -25.50
CA SER A 190 6.62 -10.16 -25.53
C SER A 190 5.48 -9.23 -25.11
N PRO A 191 4.35 -9.19 -25.87
CA PRO A 191 3.15 -8.44 -25.45
C PRO A 191 2.42 -9.09 -24.27
N VAL A 192 2.75 -10.34 -23.92
CA VAL A 192 2.13 -11.09 -22.82
C VAL A 192 3.20 -11.41 -21.77
N PRO A 193 3.41 -10.52 -20.79
CA PRO A 193 4.35 -10.80 -19.72
C PRO A 193 3.83 -11.91 -18.81
N LYS A 194 4.74 -12.63 -18.17
CA LYS A 194 4.40 -13.63 -17.14
C LYS A 194 3.66 -12.95 -15.97
N PRO A 195 2.61 -13.57 -15.39
CA PRO A 195 2.01 -13.07 -14.17
C PRO A 195 3.07 -12.98 -13.05
N MET A 196 3.16 -11.83 -12.40
CA MET A 196 4.15 -11.60 -11.34
C MET A 196 3.48 -11.09 -10.06
N GLY A 197 4.00 -11.54 -8.92
CA GLY A 197 3.61 -11.08 -7.60
C GLY A 197 2.49 -11.90 -6.96
N PRO A 198 2.37 -11.81 -5.63
CA PRO A 198 1.49 -12.67 -4.82
C PRO A 198 -0.01 -12.41 -5.03
N ASN A 199 -0.37 -11.28 -5.64
CA ASN A 199 -1.75 -10.86 -5.89
C ASN A 199 -2.12 -10.87 -7.39
N ALA A 200 -1.50 -11.75 -8.17
CA ALA A 200 -1.87 -11.96 -9.58
C ALA A 200 -3.33 -12.43 -9.72
N ARG A 201 -3.84 -13.16 -8.73
CA ARG A 201 -5.25 -13.50 -8.57
C ARG A 201 -5.77 -12.92 -7.25
N PHE A 202 -6.99 -12.37 -7.26
CA PHE A 202 -7.60 -11.78 -6.08
C PHE A 202 -9.08 -12.07 -5.97
N GLY A 203 -9.61 -12.01 -4.74
CA GLY A 203 -11.03 -12.03 -4.45
C GLY A 203 -11.55 -10.63 -4.12
N TYR A 204 -12.83 -10.43 -4.43
CA TYR A 204 -13.57 -9.23 -4.05
C TYR A 204 -15.03 -9.59 -3.74
N PRO A 205 -15.70 -8.94 -2.74
CA PRO A 205 -17.10 -9.20 -2.48
C PRO A 205 -17.98 -8.87 -3.69
N LEU A 206 -18.90 -9.76 -4.06
CA LEU A 206 -19.84 -9.52 -5.17
C LEU A 206 -20.77 -8.33 -4.88
N ARG A 207 -21.23 -8.19 -3.64
CA ARG A 207 -22.16 -7.14 -3.21
C ARG A 207 -21.69 -6.48 -1.93
N GLY A 208 -21.95 -5.16 -1.81
CA GLY A 208 -21.68 -4.37 -0.61
C GLY A 208 -20.24 -3.84 -0.50
N GLY A 209 -19.46 -3.95 -1.59
CA GLY A 209 -18.07 -3.50 -1.61
C GLY A 209 -17.19 -4.25 -0.59
N PHE A 210 -16.00 -3.75 -0.34
CA PHE A 210 -15.08 -4.40 0.62
C PHE A 210 -15.64 -4.39 2.06
N GLN A 211 -16.57 -3.47 2.38
CA GLN A 211 -17.34 -3.41 3.61
C GLN A 211 -18.03 -4.74 3.96
N ALA A 212 -18.49 -5.51 2.94
CA ALA A 212 -19.18 -6.77 3.17
C ALA A 212 -18.32 -7.77 3.95
N LEU A 213 -17.01 -7.82 3.68
CA LEU A 213 -16.07 -8.65 4.42
C LEU A 213 -16.03 -8.26 5.91
N MET A 214 -16.03 -6.95 6.22
CA MET A 214 -16.04 -6.46 7.59
C MET A 214 -17.39 -6.73 8.29
N ASN A 215 -18.49 -6.58 7.58
CA ASN A 215 -19.83 -6.87 8.10
C ASN A 215 -20.01 -8.36 8.45
N GLY A 216 -19.29 -9.26 7.78
CA GLY A 216 -19.30 -10.68 8.09
C GLY A 216 -18.88 -11.03 9.52
N PHE A 217 -18.13 -10.16 10.20
CA PHE A 217 -17.77 -10.34 11.60
C PHE A 217 -18.93 -10.02 12.56
N LEU A 218 -19.88 -9.18 12.18
CA LEU A 218 -20.92 -8.70 13.10
C LEU A 218 -21.74 -9.83 13.75
N PRO A 219 -22.22 -10.85 13.02
CA PRO A 219 -22.94 -11.96 13.62
C PRO A 219 -22.09 -12.83 14.55
N LEU A 220 -20.76 -12.75 14.44
CA LEU A 220 -19.82 -13.57 15.22
C LEU A 220 -19.42 -12.88 16.53
N LEU A 221 -19.69 -11.58 16.67
CA LEU A 221 -19.38 -10.84 17.89
C LEU A 221 -20.28 -11.31 19.05
N ARG A 222 -19.64 -11.71 20.14
CA ARG A 222 -20.33 -12.09 21.39
C ARG A 222 -20.34 -10.99 22.44
N SER A 223 -19.54 -9.94 22.21
CA SER A 223 -19.43 -8.75 23.07
C SER A 223 -20.21 -7.58 22.49
N GLU A 224 -20.58 -6.65 23.36
CA GLU A 224 -21.21 -5.41 22.93
C GLU A 224 -20.30 -4.62 21.99
N LEU A 225 -20.87 -4.11 20.91
CA LEU A 225 -20.23 -3.20 19.97
C LEU A 225 -20.87 -1.82 20.11
N LEU A 226 -20.09 -0.85 20.54
CA LEU A 226 -20.50 0.55 20.62
C LEU A 226 -19.95 1.29 19.40
N LEU A 227 -20.82 1.66 18.47
CA LEU A 227 -20.52 2.55 17.35
C LEU A 227 -20.61 4.01 17.80
N GLN A 228 -20.00 4.91 17.06
CA GLN A 228 -19.91 6.34 17.38
C GLN A 228 -19.32 6.58 18.79
N ALA A 229 -18.42 5.68 19.21
CA ALA A 229 -17.72 5.69 20.47
C ALA A 229 -16.30 6.27 20.27
N ASP A 230 -16.21 7.60 20.21
CA ASP A 230 -14.95 8.32 19.98
C ASP A 230 -14.11 8.35 21.27
N VAL A 231 -12.98 7.65 21.29
CA VAL A 231 -12.05 7.64 22.41
C VAL A 231 -11.30 8.96 22.46
N GLU A 232 -11.49 9.70 23.55
CA GLU A 232 -10.81 10.97 23.80
C GLU A 232 -9.54 10.80 24.63
N LYS A 233 -9.61 9.97 25.68
CA LYS A 233 -8.52 9.78 26.63
C LYS A 233 -8.34 8.32 27.01
N VAL A 234 -7.10 7.90 27.14
CA VAL A 234 -6.71 6.61 27.70
C VAL A 234 -5.76 6.87 28.87
N SER A 235 -6.12 6.35 30.05
CA SER A 235 -5.27 6.36 31.24
C SER A 235 -4.71 4.94 31.45
N PRO A 236 -3.46 4.67 31.09
CA PRO A 236 -2.84 3.39 31.34
C PRO A 236 -2.66 3.08 32.84
N LEU A 237 -2.37 4.07 33.68
CA LEU A 237 -2.23 3.90 35.13
C LEU A 237 -3.55 3.52 35.80
N LEU A 238 -4.66 4.17 35.41
CA LEU A 238 -5.98 3.84 35.91
C LEU A 238 -6.67 2.70 35.17
N ARG A 239 -6.06 2.20 34.10
CA ARG A 239 -6.63 1.19 33.18
C ARG A 239 -8.04 1.60 32.73
N MET A 240 -8.15 2.82 32.22
CA MET A 240 -9.45 3.42 31.90
C MET A 240 -9.42 4.11 30.53
N VAL A 241 -10.47 3.89 29.75
CA VAL A 241 -10.75 4.59 28.50
C VAL A 241 -11.91 5.56 28.75
N THR A 242 -11.76 6.82 28.35
CA THR A 242 -12.81 7.84 28.40
C THR A 242 -13.20 8.24 26.97
N LEU A 243 -14.50 8.21 26.70
CA LEU A 243 -15.05 8.67 25.42
C LEU A 243 -15.31 10.18 25.47
N ARG A 244 -15.39 10.79 24.28
CA ARG A 244 -15.70 12.22 24.13
C ARG A 244 -17.05 12.64 24.73
N ASP A 245 -18.00 11.70 24.82
CA ASP A 245 -19.31 11.92 25.48
C ASP A 245 -19.29 11.72 27.00
N GLY A 246 -18.12 11.48 27.60
CA GLY A 246 -17.89 11.34 29.02
C GLY A 246 -18.07 9.93 29.58
N ARG A 247 -18.51 8.94 28.77
CA ARG A 247 -18.57 7.53 29.22
C ARG A 247 -17.17 7.01 29.50
N ARG A 248 -17.05 6.14 30.52
CA ARG A 248 -15.77 5.57 30.96
C ARG A 248 -15.85 4.08 31.02
N PHE A 249 -14.76 3.40 30.60
CA PHE A 249 -14.64 1.95 30.59
C PHE A 249 -13.32 1.56 31.24
N HIS A 250 -13.40 0.69 32.24
CA HIS A 250 -12.20 0.06 32.82
C HIS A 250 -11.85 -1.19 32.02
N TYR A 251 -10.55 -1.48 31.93
CA TYR A 251 -10.03 -2.65 31.24
C TYR A 251 -8.97 -3.37 32.07
N ASP A 252 -8.91 -4.66 31.93
CA ASP A 252 -7.76 -5.48 32.39
C ASP A 252 -6.67 -5.55 31.32
N THR A 253 -7.05 -5.66 30.05
CA THR A 253 -6.17 -5.64 28.88
C THR A 253 -6.82 -4.79 27.81
N LEU A 254 -6.06 -3.89 27.20
CA LEU A 254 -6.52 -3.04 26.09
C LEU A 254 -5.90 -3.53 24.78
N ILE A 255 -6.72 -3.93 23.81
CA ILE A 255 -6.27 -4.12 22.43
C ILE A 255 -6.61 -2.85 21.65
N SER A 256 -5.59 -2.16 21.16
CA SER A 256 -5.76 -0.92 20.38
C SER A 256 -5.50 -1.16 18.90
N THR A 257 -6.42 -0.69 18.06
CA THR A 257 -6.26 -0.59 16.60
C THR A 257 -6.14 0.86 16.12
N MET A 258 -6.12 1.81 17.06
CA MET A 258 -5.94 3.23 16.76
C MET A 258 -4.57 3.49 16.12
N PRO A 259 -4.43 4.49 15.24
CA PRO A 259 -3.11 4.94 14.81
C PRO A 259 -2.22 5.26 16.01
N LEU A 260 -1.00 4.71 16.02
CA LEU A 260 -0.10 4.77 17.18
C LEU A 260 0.15 6.20 17.69
N PRO A 261 0.37 7.21 16.83
CA PRO A 261 0.50 8.60 17.29
C PRO A 261 -0.76 9.12 18.01
N LEU A 262 -1.95 8.73 17.55
CA LEU A 262 -3.22 9.13 18.17
C LEU A 262 -3.45 8.41 19.50
N LEU A 263 -3.06 7.15 19.61
CA LEU A 263 -3.13 6.42 20.88
C LEU A 263 -2.25 7.10 21.95
N ILE A 264 -1.00 7.45 21.60
CA ILE A 264 -0.10 8.14 22.54
C ILE A 264 -0.61 9.56 22.87
N ALA A 265 -1.17 10.26 21.88
CA ALA A 265 -1.82 11.56 22.15
C ALA A 265 -3.00 11.45 23.12
N ALA A 266 -3.78 10.37 23.03
CA ALA A 266 -4.87 10.09 23.98
C ALA A 266 -4.36 9.72 25.41
N MET A 267 -3.08 9.37 25.55
CA MET A 267 -2.39 9.10 26.82
C MET A 267 -1.54 10.29 27.32
N SER A 268 -1.80 11.50 26.81
CA SER A 268 -0.92 12.68 26.95
C SER A 268 -0.58 13.07 28.40
N ASP A 269 -1.45 12.77 29.36
CA ASP A 269 -1.23 13.12 30.76
C ASP A 269 -0.25 12.16 31.48
N GLU A 270 -0.02 10.98 30.93
CA GLU A 270 0.70 9.89 31.58
C GLU A 270 1.90 9.37 30.75
N ALA A 271 1.93 9.62 29.43
CA ALA A 271 3.03 9.24 28.60
C ALA A 271 4.26 10.14 28.86
N PRO A 272 5.48 9.57 29.05
CA PRO A 272 6.69 10.34 29.21
C PRO A 272 7.04 11.19 27.97
N PRO A 273 7.81 12.30 28.14
CA PRO A 273 8.17 13.18 27.03
C PRO A 273 8.87 12.47 25.86
N GLU A 274 9.71 11.48 26.14
CA GLU A 274 10.39 10.66 25.12
C GLU A 274 9.42 9.82 24.29
N ILE A 275 8.35 9.30 24.90
CA ILE A 275 7.30 8.55 24.20
C ILE A 275 6.47 9.48 23.31
N HIS A 276 6.14 10.67 23.80
CA HIS A 276 5.48 11.70 23.00
C HIS A 276 6.30 12.10 21.78
N ARG A 277 7.60 12.33 21.98
CA ARG A 277 8.53 12.67 20.91
C ARG A 277 8.59 11.55 19.87
N ALA A 278 8.82 10.31 20.32
CA ALA A 278 8.85 9.16 19.44
C ALA A 278 7.56 9.02 18.60
N ALA A 279 6.39 9.20 19.22
CA ALA A 279 5.10 9.15 18.52
C ALA A 279 4.90 10.30 17.53
N SER A 280 5.30 11.53 17.89
CA SER A 280 5.15 12.71 17.02
C SER A 280 6.06 12.69 15.79
N GLU A 281 7.16 11.95 15.86
CA GLU A 281 8.12 11.78 14.77
C GLU A 281 7.75 10.62 13.81
N LEU A 282 6.71 9.82 14.13
CA LEU A 282 6.21 8.77 13.24
C LEU A 282 5.52 9.39 12.02
N ARG A 283 6.07 9.11 10.85
CA ARG A 283 5.61 9.70 9.58
C ARG A 283 4.60 8.82 8.87
N HIS A 284 3.65 9.45 8.20
CA HIS A 284 2.63 8.78 7.39
C HIS A 284 2.30 9.59 6.14
N VAL A 285 1.70 8.92 5.17
CA VAL A 285 1.10 9.53 3.97
C VAL A 285 -0.41 9.45 4.11
N SER A 286 -1.08 10.54 3.76
CA SER A 286 -2.53 10.59 3.64
C SER A 286 -2.96 10.36 2.20
N ILE A 287 -4.17 9.84 1.99
CA ILE A 287 -4.77 9.71 0.66
C ILE A 287 -6.12 10.42 0.63
N ARG A 288 -6.33 11.22 -0.41
CA ARG A 288 -7.63 11.68 -0.84
C ARG A 288 -8.10 10.81 -2.01
N CYS A 289 -9.19 10.08 -1.81
CA CYS A 289 -9.91 9.40 -2.88
C CYS A 289 -10.93 10.36 -3.47
N VAL A 290 -10.89 10.53 -4.79
CA VAL A 290 -11.94 11.21 -5.56
C VAL A 290 -12.67 10.14 -6.36
N ASN A 291 -13.91 9.87 -5.96
CA ASN A 291 -14.78 8.88 -6.58
C ASN A 291 -15.61 9.54 -7.67
N LEU A 292 -15.67 8.94 -8.84
CA LEU A 292 -16.41 9.41 -9.99
C LEU A 292 -17.34 8.30 -10.49
N GLY A 293 -18.64 8.56 -10.54
CA GLY A 293 -19.64 7.72 -11.19
C GLY A 293 -19.99 8.32 -12.54
N VAL A 294 -19.68 7.60 -13.62
CA VAL A 294 -19.79 8.07 -15.00
C VAL A 294 -20.98 7.44 -15.69
N ALA A 295 -21.71 8.19 -16.52
CA ALA A 295 -22.89 7.71 -17.31
C ALA A 295 -22.44 6.91 -18.55
N ARG A 296 -21.63 5.87 -18.32
CA ARG A 296 -21.17 4.96 -19.38
C ARG A 296 -21.03 3.56 -18.79
N PRO A 297 -21.55 2.50 -19.46
CA PRO A 297 -21.62 1.17 -18.88
C PRO A 297 -20.25 0.48 -18.76
N HIS A 298 -19.24 0.99 -19.48
CA HIS A 298 -17.90 0.42 -19.50
C HIS A 298 -16.86 1.49 -19.84
N LEU A 299 -15.79 1.55 -19.08
CA LEU A 299 -14.66 2.46 -19.30
C LEU A 299 -13.40 1.73 -19.77
N SER A 300 -13.11 0.58 -19.18
CA SER A 300 -11.86 -0.17 -19.41
C SER A 300 -11.95 -1.52 -18.72
N ASP A 301 -11.24 -2.55 -19.23
CA ASP A 301 -11.13 -3.88 -18.62
C ASP A 301 -10.11 -3.95 -17.46
N LYS A 302 -9.44 -2.84 -17.16
CA LYS A 302 -8.39 -2.79 -16.15
C LYS A 302 -8.99 -2.64 -14.75
N HIS A 303 -8.34 -3.26 -13.75
CA HIS A 303 -8.70 -3.05 -12.34
C HIS A 303 -7.95 -1.85 -11.75
N TRP A 304 -6.65 -1.74 -12.03
CA TRP A 304 -5.79 -0.65 -11.58
C TRP A 304 -4.97 -0.08 -12.71
N ILE A 305 -4.82 1.24 -12.68
CA ILE A 305 -3.92 1.95 -13.57
C ILE A 305 -3.02 2.84 -12.72
N TYR A 306 -1.70 2.69 -12.87
CA TYR A 306 -0.67 3.46 -12.21
C TYR A 306 -0.17 4.56 -13.14
N PHE A 307 0.04 5.76 -12.60
CA PHE A 307 0.40 6.95 -13.37
C PHE A 307 1.70 7.58 -12.81
N PRO A 308 2.87 7.25 -13.37
CA PRO A 308 4.14 7.87 -12.97
C PRO A 308 4.25 9.33 -13.41
N GLU A 309 3.60 9.71 -14.53
CA GLU A 309 3.70 11.02 -15.14
C GLU A 309 2.77 12.05 -14.48
N ASP A 310 2.67 13.24 -15.08
CA ASP A 310 1.95 14.38 -14.51
C ASP A 310 0.43 14.21 -14.56
N THR A 311 -0.10 13.50 -13.57
CA THR A 311 -1.51 13.48 -13.21
C THR A 311 -1.65 13.84 -11.73
N VAL A 312 -2.78 14.40 -11.32
CA VAL A 312 -3.04 14.74 -9.93
C VAL A 312 -3.07 13.48 -9.05
N PHE A 313 -3.55 12.39 -9.58
CA PHE A 313 -3.58 11.07 -8.93
C PHE A 313 -2.32 10.27 -9.28
N HIS A 314 -1.93 9.38 -8.38
CA HIS A 314 -0.87 8.41 -8.64
C HIS A 314 -1.42 7.08 -9.17
N ARG A 315 -2.69 6.79 -8.87
CA ARG A 315 -3.36 5.55 -9.24
C ARG A 315 -4.85 5.77 -9.43
N VAL A 316 -5.45 5.01 -10.35
CA VAL A 316 -6.90 4.90 -10.50
C VAL A 316 -7.31 3.45 -10.27
N PHE A 317 -8.33 3.25 -9.45
CA PHE A 317 -9.03 1.99 -9.26
C PHE A 317 -10.36 2.01 -10.00
N LEU A 318 -10.57 1.03 -10.86
CA LEU A 318 -11.79 0.87 -11.65
C LEU A 318 -12.70 -0.12 -10.91
N GLN A 319 -13.45 0.39 -9.96
CA GLN A 319 -14.24 -0.41 -9.01
C GLN A 319 -15.29 -1.26 -9.70
N GLY A 320 -15.80 -0.78 -10.82
CA GLY A 320 -16.79 -1.51 -11.62
C GLY A 320 -16.31 -2.85 -12.15
N ASN A 321 -15.01 -3.03 -12.30
CA ASN A 321 -14.41 -4.30 -12.72
C ASN A 321 -14.14 -5.25 -11.54
N ALA A 322 -14.02 -4.74 -10.32
CA ALA A 322 -13.87 -5.59 -9.13
C ALA A 322 -15.18 -6.38 -8.83
N SER A 323 -16.34 -5.72 -9.01
CA SER A 323 -17.64 -6.38 -9.03
C SER A 323 -18.64 -5.63 -9.91
N PRO A 324 -19.41 -6.33 -10.75
CA PRO A 324 -20.47 -5.70 -11.58
C PRO A 324 -21.57 -5.07 -10.72
N HIS A 325 -21.71 -5.49 -9.47
CA HIS A 325 -22.72 -4.95 -8.54
C HIS A 325 -22.27 -3.65 -7.84
N CYS A 326 -21.07 -3.16 -8.14
CA CYS A 326 -20.62 -1.85 -7.66
C CYS A 326 -21.13 -0.69 -8.51
N ASN A 327 -21.80 -0.96 -9.64
CA ASN A 327 -22.32 0.03 -10.55
C ASN A 327 -23.85 -0.04 -10.68
N PRO A 328 -24.55 1.09 -10.85
CA PRO A 328 -25.92 1.10 -11.33
C PRO A 328 -25.97 0.76 -12.83
N PRO A 329 -27.13 0.33 -13.37
CA PRO A 329 -27.30 0.11 -14.80
C PRO A 329 -26.91 1.35 -15.63
N GLY A 330 -26.05 1.16 -16.64
CA GLY A 330 -25.57 2.23 -17.51
C GLY A 330 -24.49 3.14 -16.90
N GLY A 331 -24.06 2.87 -15.67
CA GLY A 331 -23.01 3.62 -15.00
C GLY A 331 -21.73 2.82 -14.78
N PHE A 332 -20.59 3.50 -14.58
CA PHE A 332 -19.31 2.89 -14.21
C PHE A 332 -18.57 3.75 -13.18
N GLY A 333 -18.16 3.13 -12.08
CA GLY A 333 -17.47 3.79 -10.98
C GLY A 333 -15.95 3.64 -11.06
N LEU A 334 -15.23 4.74 -10.79
CA LEU A 334 -13.78 4.75 -10.63
C LEU A 334 -13.36 5.63 -9.45
N THR A 335 -12.20 5.34 -8.89
CA THR A 335 -11.60 6.08 -7.76
C THR A 335 -10.22 6.56 -8.15
N CYS A 336 -10.01 7.88 -8.15
CA CYS A 336 -8.70 8.52 -8.28
C CYS A 336 -8.04 8.65 -6.91
N GLU A 337 -6.87 8.05 -6.71
CA GLU A 337 -6.13 8.08 -5.44
C GLU A 337 -5.01 9.13 -5.49
N ILE A 338 -5.05 10.08 -4.55
CA ILE A 338 -4.14 11.22 -4.49
C ILE A 338 -3.44 11.21 -3.14
N SER A 339 -2.14 10.92 -3.14
CA SER A 339 -1.32 11.00 -1.93
C SER A 339 -0.96 12.45 -1.59
N TYR A 340 -1.04 12.77 -0.31
CA TYR A 340 -0.67 14.07 0.22
C TYR A 340 -0.05 13.96 1.62
N SER A 341 0.69 14.98 2.00
CA SER A 341 1.31 15.13 3.32
C SER A 341 1.58 16.61 3.61
N PRO A 342 2.06 16.99 4.80
CA PRO A 342 2.50 18.37 5.05
C PRO A 342 3.55 18.88 4.06
N SER A 343 4.45 18.02 3.57
CA SER A 343 5.47 18.36 2.56
C SER A 343 4.94 18.39 1.12
N LYS A 344 3.80 17.76 0.87
CA LYS A 344 3.13 17.73 -0.44
C LYS A 344 1.62 17.89 -0.23
N PRO A 345 1.12 19.10 -0.01
CA PRO A 345 -0.32 19.34 0.19
C PRO A 345 -1.13 19.02 -1.07
N LEU A 346 -2.44 18.82 -0.90
CA LEU A 346 -3.35 18.67 -2.03
C LEU A 346 -3.30 19.91 -2.92
N PRO A 347 -3.23 19.77 -4.26
CA PRO A 347 -3.13 20.90 -5.20
C PRO A 347 -4.44 21.68 -5.34
N ALA A 348 -5.55 21.10 -4.89
CA ALA A 348 -6.88 21.71 -4.85
C ALA A 348 -7.74 20.97 -3.82
N THR A 349 -8.91 21.51 -3.48
CA THR A 349 -9.88 20.89 -2.57
C THR A 349 -11.30 21.00 -3.12
N GLY A 350 -12.26 20.25 -2.56
CA GLY A 350 -13.66 20.30 -2.97
C GLY A 350 -13.85 20.05 -4.47
N GLN A 351 -14.77 20.77 -5.10
CA GLN A 351 -15.13 20.56 -6.51
C GLN A 351 -13.96 20.85 -7.47
N ALA A 352 -13.04 21.75 -7.10
CA ALA A 352 -11.86 22.03 -7.93
C ALA A 352 -10.92 20.80 -8.04
N LEU A 353 -10.83 19.98 -6.98
CA LEU A 353 -10.06 18.73 -7.04
C LEU A 353 -10.77 17.68 -7.89
N VAL A 354 -12.10 17.59 -7.79
CA VAL A 354 -12.91 16.68 -8.65
C VAL A 354 -12.68 17.04 -10.12
N GLN A 355 -12.81 18.33 -10.47
CA GLN A 355 -12.61 18.78 -11.85
C GLN A 355 -11.21 18.44 -12.36
N ARG A 356 -10.18 18.66 -11.54
CA ARG A 356 -8.81 18.30 -11.91
C ARG A 356 -8.62 16.78 -12.13
N CYS A 357 -9.31 15.93 -11.37
CA CYS A 357 -9.31 14.48 -11.63
C CYS A 357 -9.99 14.15 -12.96
N VAL A 358 -11.11 14.80 -13.26
CA VAL A 358 -11.82 14.62 -14.54
C VAL A 358 -10.94 15.04 -15.71
N ASP A 359 -10.35 16.24 -15.64
CA ASP A 359 -9.47 16.77 -16.68
C ASP A 359 -8.29 15.83 -16.97
N ASP A 360 -7.68 15.31 -15.90
CA ASP A 360 -6.57 14.36 -16.02
C ASP A 360 -7.05 13.00 -16.57
N CYS A 361 -8.22 12.51 -16.18
CA CYS A 361 -8.80 11.29 -16.74
C CYS A 361 -9.10 11.44 -18.26
N VAL A 362 -9.57 12.60 -18.67
CA VAL A 362 -9.77 12.93 -20.09
C VAL A 362 -8.42 13.00 -20.82
N ARG A 363 -7.45 13.66 -20.25
CA ARG A 363 -6.11 13.84 -20.84
C ARG A 363 -5.39 12.51 -21.06
N VAL A 364 -5.57 11.53 -20.17
CA VAL A 364 -4.98 10.19 -20.32
C VAL A 364 -5.87 9.21 -21.10
N GLY A 365 -7.00 9.67 -21.65
CA GLY A 365 -7.91 8.87 -22.47
C GLY A 365 -8.73 7.83 -21.70
N LEU A 366 -8.88 7.99 -20.38
CA LEU A 366 -9.74 7.14 -19.56
C LEU A 366 -11.19 7.60 -19.60
N LEU A 367 -11.42 8.90 -19.69
CA LEU A 367 -12.73 9.50 -19.91
C LEU A 367 -12.75 10.23 -21.27
N ASP A 368 -13.95 10.35 -21.84
CA ASP A 368 -14.23 11.20 -22.99
C ASP A 368 -14.69 12.59 -22.48
N PRO A 369 -14.37 13.70 -23.18
CA PRO A 369 -14.87 15.02 -22.82
C PRO A 369 -16.39 15.15 -22.75
N SER A 370 -17.12 14.26 -23.43
CA SER A 370 -18.59 14.18 -23.45
C SER A 370 -19.17 13.31 -22.32
N ASP A 371 -18.35 12.60 -21.55
CA ASP A 371 -18.84 11.74 -20.46
C ASP A 371 -19.50 12.58 -19.36
N ALA A 372 -20.74 12.26 -19.04
CA ALA A 372 -21.47 12.92 -17.96
C ALA A 372 -21.17 12.23 -16.62
N LEU A 373 -20.91 13.02 -15.59
CA LEU A 373 -20.84 12.52 -14.22
C LEU A 373 -22.23 12.37 -13.63
N LEU A 374 -22.55 11.17 -13.16
CA LEU A 374 -23.79 10.87 -12.40
C LEU A 374 -23.63 11.22 -10.92
N THR A 375 -22.42 11.01 -10.39
CA THR A 375 -22.05 11.39 -9.02
C THR A 375 -20.55 11.62 -8.90
N SER A 376 -20.17 12.41 -7.89
CA SER A 376 -18.79 12.51 -7.42
C SER A 376 -18.77 12.73 -5.91
N ASN A 377 -17.84 12.09 -5.23
CA ASN A 377 -17.62 12.33 -3.81
C ASN A 377 -16.14 12.17 -3.47
N GLN A 378 -15.77 12.61 -2.27
CA GLN A 378 -14.40 12.51 -1.78
C GLN A 378 -14.38 11.79 -0.45
N ILE A 379 -13.35 10.98 -0.26
CA ILE A 379 -13.05 10.28 0.98
C ILE A 379 -11.64 10.65 1.40
N ASP A 380 -11.49 11.09 2.64
CA ASP A 380 -10.21 11.43 3.21
C ASP A 380 -9.68 10.30 4.10
N MET A 381 -8.43 9.92 3.89
CA MET A 381 -7.74 8.88 4.64
C MET A 381 -6.44 9.44 5.23
N PRO A 382 -6.51 10.13 6.39
CA PRO A 382 -5.35 10.83 6.95
C PRO A 382 -4.18 9.92 7.30
N TYR A 383 -4.44 8.65 7.63
CA TYR A 383 -3.41 7.64 7.89
C TYR A 383 -3.54 6.52 6.85
N ALA A 384 -3.04 6.72 5.62
CA ALA A 384 -3.16 5.71 4.57
C ALA A 384 -1.94 4.79 4.48
N TYR A 385 -0.73 5.36 4.49
CA TYR A 385 0.51 4.60 4.50
C TYR A 385 1.42 5.03 5.63
N VAL A 386 1.95 4.07 6.37
CA VAL A 386 3.04 4.30 7.33
C VAL A 386 4.35 4.45 6.56
N VAL A 387 5.16 5.44 6.92
CA VAL A 387 6.45 5.67 6.29
C VAL A 387 7.54 4.92 7.05
N TYR A 388 8.36 4.19 6.34
CA TYR A 388 9.52 3.48 6.87
C TYR A 388 10.75 4.36 6.69
N ASP A 389 10.90 5.35 7.56
CA ASP A 389 12.12 6.13 7.67
C ASP A 389 13.16 5.44 8.58
N HIS A 390 14.41 5.88 8.51
CA HIS A 390 15.54 5.28 9.23
C HIS A 390 15.39 5.26 10.76
N GLY A 391 14.52 6.07 11.36
CA GLY A 391 14.28 6.10 12.81
C GLY A 391 13.00 5.40 13.26
N ARG A 392 12.17 4.93 12.32
CA ARG A 392 10.85 4.33 12.61
C ARG A 392 10.94 3.14 13.56
N ALA A 393 11.85 2.20 13.29
CA ALA A 393 11.95 0.95 14.04
C ALA A 393 12.26 1.20 15.52
N GLU A 394 13.20 2.09 15.83
CA GLU A 394 13.57 2.45 17.19
C GLU A 394 12.42 3.16 17.92
N ARG A 395 11.76 4.11 17.26
CA ARG A 395 10.61 4.84 17.84
C ARG A 395 9.45 3.89 18.17
N VAL A 396 9.13 2.98 17.26
CA VAL A 396 8.06 1.99 17.47
C VAL A 396 8.42 1.02 18.59
N ALA A 397 9.68 0.55 18.66
CA ALA A 397 10.15 -0.32 19.73
C ALA A 397 10.04 0.36 21.10
N LEU A 398 10.49 1.60 21.22
CA LEU A 398 10.42 2.38 22.45
C LEU A 398 8.96 2.54 22.94
N ILE A 399 8.04 2.87 22.05
CA ILE A 399 6.62 3.02 22.40
C ILE A 399 6.02 1.67 22.81
N ARG A 400 6.33 0.58 22.10
CA ARG A 400 5.83 -0.76 22.43
C ARG A 400 6.32 -1.25 23.79
N GLU A 401 7.58 -1.02 24.12
CA GLU A 401 8.16 -1.38 25.42
C GLU A 401 7.45 -0.62 26.55
N TRP A 402 7.21 0.66 26.38
CA TRP A 402 6.46 1.45 27.37
C TRP A 402 5.03 0.94 27.55
N LEU A 403 4.28 0.71 26.45
CA LEU A 403 2.90 0.22 26.48
C LEU A 403 2.75 -1.17 27.10
N ALA A 404 3.75 -2.02 26.94
CA ALA A 404 3.74 -3.38 27.51
C ALA A 404 3.61 -3.40 29.03
N ASN A 405 4.10 -2.35 29.74
CA ASN A 405 3.97 -2.23 31.18
C ASN A 405 2.52 -2.08 31.67
N PHE A 406 1.60 -1.75 30.78
CA PHE A 406 0.19 -1.46 31.10
C PHE A 406 -0.78 -2.45 30.47
N ASP A 407 -0.31 -3.58 29.96
CA ASP A 407 -1.11 -4.59 29.24
C ASP A 407 -1.88 -4.00 28.04
N VAL A 408 -1.28 -3.03 27.35
CA VAL A 408 -1.79 -2.46 26.09
C VAL A 408 -1.17 -3.22 24.93
N ILE A 409 -2.02 -3.87 24.15
CA ILE A 409 -1.63 -4.67 22.97
C ILE A 409 -1.98 -3.87 21.71
N LEU A 410 -1.02 -3.71 20.83
CA LEU A 410 -1.21 -3.09 19.52
C LEU A 410 -1.63 -4.15 18.51
N ALA A 411 -2.61 -3.83 17.66
CA ALA A 411 -3.08 -4.74 16.61
C ALA A 411 -3.39 -3.99 15.32
N GLY A 412 -2.85 -4.49 14.21
CA GLY A 412 -3.12 -4.01 12.86
C GLY A 412 -2.23 -2.85 12.40
N ARG A 413 -2.40 -2.50 11.12
CA ARG A 413 -1.51 -1.66 10.33
C ARG A 413 -1.08 -0.36 11.02
N TYR A 414 -2.03 0.37 11.55
CA TYR A 414 -1.78 1.73 12.06
C TYR A 414 -1.40 1.74 13.54
N SER A 415 -1.82 0.75 14.29
CA SER A 415 -1.47 0.61 15.70
C SER A 415 -0.07 0.00 15.86
N GLU A 416 0.24 -1.04 15.10
CA GLU A 416 1.58 -1.63 15.07
C GLU A 416 2.59 -0.81 14.27
N TRP A 417 2.10 0.17 13.51
CA TRP A 417 2.88 1.03 12.60
C TRP A 417 3.65 0.24 11.55
N GLU A 418 2.92 -0.73 10.91
CA GLU A 418 3.48 -1.66 9.93
C GLU A 418 2.76 -1.56 8.59
N TYR A 419 3.45 -1.88 7.48
CA TYR A 419 2.85 -1.91 6.15
C TYR A 419 2.10 -3.24 5.95
N TYR A 420 0.88 -3.31 6.49
CA TYR A 420 0.01 -4.49 6.40
C TYR A 420 -1.02 -4.35 5.28
N ASN A 421 -1.33 -5.47 4.62
CA ASN A 421 -2.55 -5.64 3.84
C ASN A 421 -3.66 -6.21 4.75
N SER A 422 -4.86 -6.45 4.21
CA SER A 422 -6.00 -6.93 4.99
C SER A 422 -5.75 -8.29 5.66
N ASP A 423 -5.06 -9.21 4.99
CA ASP A 423 -4.66 -10.51 5.52
C ASP A 423 -3.76 -10.40 6.75
N HIS A 424 -2.75 -9.54 6.69
CA HIS A 424 -1.88 -9.26 7.83
C HIS A 424 -2.66 -8.66 9.01
N ALA A 425 -3.68 -7.82 8.74
CA ALA A 425 -4.53 -7.27 9.79
C ALA A 425 -5.34 -8.36 10.51
N PHE A 426 -5.83 -9.38 9.80
CA PHE A 426 -6.48 -10.54 10.42
C PHE A 426 -5.53 -11.35 11.28
N ILE A 427 -4.31 -11.60 10.80
CA ILE A 427 -3.26 -12.29 11.56
C ILE A 427 -2.88 -11.48 12.80
N ALA A 428 -2.76 -10.16 12.69
CA ALA A 428 -2.48 -9.28 13.82
C ALA A 428 -3.60 -9.35 14.87
N GLY A 429 -4.86 -9.32 14.45
CA GLY A 429 -6.01 -9.49 15.33
C GLY A 429 -6.00 -10.82 16.08
N LYS A 430 -5.69 -11.94 15.39
CA LYS A 430 -5.53 -13.26 16.01
C LYS A 430 -4.44 -13.25 17.07
N LYS A 431 -3.25 -12.75 16.73
CA LYS A 431 -2.11 -12.67 17.67
C LYS A 431 -2.44 -11.81 18.89
N ALA A 432 -3.12 -10.68 18.70
CA ALA A 432 -3.54 -9.82 19.81
C ALA A 432 -4.55 -10.52 20.74
N ALA A 433 -5.50 -11.26 20.18
CA ALA A 433 -6.46 -12.04 20.97
C ALA A 433 -5.76 -13.15 21.78
N GLU A 434 -4.82 -13.88 21.19
CA GLU A 434 -4.02 -14.92 21.87
C GLU A 434 -3.17 -14.32 22.99
N ALA A 435 -2.54 -13.15 22.76
CA ALA A 435 -1.78 -12.44 23.80
C ALA A 435 -2.67 -11.98 24.96
N ALA A 436 -3.85 -11.43 24.67
CA ALA A 436 -4.81 -11.02 25.72
C ALA A 436 -5.30 -12.22 26.55
N GLN A 437 -5.57 -13.36 25.90
CA GLN A 437 -5.95 -14.59 26.61
C GLN A 437 -4.82 -15.10 27.53
N LYS A 438 -3.57 -15.04 27.08
CA LYS A 438 -2.41 -15.40 27.90
C LYS A 438 -2.32 -14.53 29.14
N LEU A 439 -2.42 -13.20 29.00
CA LEU A 439 -2.42 -12.27 30.13
C LEU A 439 -3.56 -12.55 31.11
N ALA A 440 -4.76 -12.82 30.61
CA ALA A 440 -5.91 -13.15 31.46
C ALA A 440 -5.67 -14.42 32.29
N ARG A 441 -5.12 -15.49 31.69
CA ARG A 441 -4.77 -16.73 32.41
C ARG A 441 -3.72 -16.50 33.51
N MET A 442 -2.67 -15.74 33.21
CA MET A 442 -1.61 -15.41 34.18
C MET A 442 -2.17 -14.68 35.42
N ARG A 443 -3.12 -13.75 35.23
CA ARG A 443 -3.76 -13.04 36.34
C ARG A 443 -4.62 -13.95 37.20
N VAL A 444 -5.34 -14.93 36.63
CA VAL A 444 -6.12 -15.92 37.38
C VAL A 444 -5.20 -16.74 38.24
N THR A 445 -4.10 -17.25 37.69
CA THR A 445 -3.12 -18.04 38.44
C THR A 445 -2.47 -17.24 39.59
N ALA A 446 -2.12 -15.96 39.34
CA ALA A 446 -1.53 -15.09 40.38
C ALA A 446 -2.50 -14.74 41.52
N LYS A 447 -3.81 -14.72 41.27
CA LYS A 447 -4.85 -14.51 42.32
C LYS A 447 -5.14 -15.77 43.12
N SER A 448 -4.75 -16.96 42.61
CA SER A 448 -4.99 -18.27 43.24
C SER A 448 -3.77 -18.77 44.02
N ALA A 449 -2.62 -18.10 43.89
CA ALA A 449 -1.40 -18.37 44.68
C ALA A 449 -1.25 -17.33 45.80
#